data_63810db722219584a4e17cd41337514f
#
_entry.id   63810db722219584a4e17cd41337514f
#
_cell.length_a   1.000
_cell.length_b   1.000
_cell.length_c   1.000
_cell.angle_alpha   90.00
_cell.angle_beta   90.00
_cell.angle_gamma   90.00
#
_symmetry.space_group_name_H-M   'P 1'
#
loop_
_entity.id
_entity.type
_entity.pdbx_description
1 polymer ?
#
loop_
_entity_poly.entity_id
_entity_poly.type
_entity_poly.pdbx_seq_one_letter_code
_entity_poly.pdbx_strand_id
1 'polypeptide(L)'
;MRQLFEEARLNHLIIDNPTEGIKITPHAKAEKKKALLPNEVDILMNVVVEPRARVFCALCLYCGLRKEEALGLQWSDIQSSSLTIRRAMTFLNNQQDPVDDLKTKAAHRVVPIPDKLRAILLDTPHLSRYIVPAADGGDMTRSAFTRLWNSHVAALVPFSLHPHMLRHTYATTLYRAGVDLRTAQKLMGHSSIQVTADIYTHLEQEDSLHVADKLNEYLSGKSENSAKSSQKVVKLAI
;
A
#
# COMPACT_ATOMS: atom_id res chain seq x y z
N MET A 1 3.69 -27.41 4.15
CA MET A 1 3.50 -28.76 4.73
C MET A 1 3.71 -29.86 3.70
N ARG A 2 3.01 -29.90 2.55
CA ARG A 2 3.18 -30.98 1.55
C ARG A 2 4.63 -31.16 1.09
N GLN A 3 5.34 -30.08 0.80
CA GLN A 3 6.76 -30.12 0.43
C GLN A 3 7.65 -30.65 1.56
N LEU A 4 7.37 -30.27 2.81
CA LEU A 4 8.13 -30.76 3.97
C LEU A 4 8.00 -32.29 4.14
N PHE A 5 6.79 -32.83 4.01
CA PHE A 5 6.57 -34.27 4.09
C PHE A 5 7.15 -35.02 2.89
N GLU A 6 7.15 -34.39 1.71
CA GLU A 6 7.79 -34.96 0.54
C GLU A 6 9.31 -35.04 0.71
N GLU A 7 9.92 -33.97 1.24
CA GLU A 7 11.34 -33.96 1.59
C GLU A 7 11.70 -35.02 2.64
N ALA A 8 10.85 -35.17 3.68
CA ALA A 8 11.03 -36.21 4.70
C ALA A 8 10.92 -37.62 4.09
N ARG A 9 10.02 -37.86 3.14
CA ARG A 9 9.89 -39.13 2.42
C ARG A 9 11.13 -39.41 1.55
N LEU A 10 11.61 -38.42 0.80
CA LEU A 10 12.82 -38.53 -0.02
C LEU A 10 14.08 -38.83 0.80
N ASN A 11 14.14 -38.30 2.03
CA ASN A 11 15.22 -38.57 2.98
C ASN A 11 14.99 -39.82 3.86
N HIS A 12 14.03 -40.69 3.51
CA HIS A 12 13.68 -41.92 4.21
C HIS A 12 13.33 -41.74 5.70
N LEU A 13 12.90 -40.54 6.13
CA LEU A 13 12.46 -40.25 7.49
C LEU A 13 11.02 -40.73 7.75
N ILE A 14 10.22 -40.84 6.69
CA ILE A 14 8.85 -41.36 6.70
C ILE A 14 8.67 -42.27 5.47
N ILE A 15 7.77 -43.24 5.57
CA ILE A 15 7.48 -44.19 4.49
C ILE A 15 6.57 -43.54 3.45
N ASP A 16 5.48 -42.92 3.89
CA ASP A 16 4.48 -42.30 3.03
C ASP A 16 4.26 -40.83 3.39
N ASN A 17 3.88 -40.04 2.39
CA ASN A 17 3.54 -38.63 2.62
C ASN A 17 2.08 -38.53 3.13
N PRO A 18 1.84 -38.17 4.40
CA PRO A 18 0.49 -38.13 4.97
C PRO A 18 -0.43 -37.09 4.34
N THR A 19 0.11 -36.23 3.48
CA THR A 19 -0.68 -35.23 2.72
C THR A 19 -1.01 -35.72 1.29
N GLU A 20 -0.59 -36.93 0.92
CA GLU A 20 -0.92 -37.52 -0.37
C GLU A 20 -2.41 -37.89 -0.40
N GLY A 21 -3.11 -37.45 -1.45
CA GLY A 21 -4.57 -37.67 -1.55
C GLY A 21 -5.46 -36.66 -0.81
N ILE A 22 -4.92 -35.78 0.03
CA ILE A 22 -5.69 -34.69 0.62
C ILE A 22 -6.03 -33.66 -0.48
N LYS A 23 -7.27 -33.70 -0.95
CA LYS A 23 -7.83 -32.64 -1.80
C LYS A 23 -8.15 -31.45 -0.90
N ILE A 24 -7.29 -30.41 -0.92
CA ILE A 24 -7.65 -29.13 -0.34
C ILE A 24 -8.79 -28.59 -1.22
N THR A 25 -10.02 -28.64 -0.70
CA THR A 25 -11.12 -27.89 -1.30
C THR A 25 -10.67 -26.45 -1.40
N PRO A 26 -10.72 -25.82 -2.59
CA PRO A 26 -10.40 -24.41 -2.69
C PRO A 26 -11.29 -23.70 -1.66
N HIS A 27 -10.66 -23.01 -0.69
CA HIS A 27 -11.42 -22.09 0.14
C HIS A 27 -12.27 -21.24 -0.79
N ALA A 28 -13.53 -21.03 -0.42
CA ALA A 28 -14.41 -20.09 -1.10
C ALA A 28 -13.58 -18.88 -1.50
N LYS A 29 -13.63 -18.49 -2.79
CA LYS A 29 -12.79 -17.41 -3.36
C LYS A 29 -12.71 -16.31 -2.33
N ALA A 30 -11.52 -16.08 -1.78
CA ALA A 30 -11.29 -15.00 -0.82
C ALA A 30 -11.93 -13.75 -1.45
N GLU A 31 -12.81 -13.08 -0.73
CA GLU A 31 -13.41 -11.84 -1.20
C GLU A 31 -12.30 -10.98 -1.78
N LYS A 32 -12.46 -10.58 -3.05
CA LYS A 32 -11.44 -9.79 -3.74
C LYS A 32 -11.20 -8.55 -2.87
N LYS A 33 -9.97 -8.35 -2.43
CA LYS A 33 -9.56 -7.18 -1.64
C LYS A 33 -9.97 -5.94 -2.40
N LYS A 34 -11.01 -5.25 -1.93
CA LYS A 34 -11.60 -4.12 -2.61
C LYS A 34 -10.84 -2.86 -2.24
N ALA A 35 -10.53 -2.03 -3.21
CA ALA A 35 -10.04 -0.68 -2.95
C ALA A 35 -11.16 0.15 -2.32
N LEU A 36 -10.81 1.13 -1.50
CA LEU A 36 -11.77 2.10 -0.98
C LEU A 36 -12.26 3.00 -2.11
N LEU A 37 -13.53 3.33 -2.06
CA LEU A 37 -14.12 4.38 -2.90
C LEU A 37 -13.61 5.76 -2.48
N PRO A 38 -13.63 6.78 -3.35
CA PRO A 38 -13.18 8.13 -3.00
C PRO A 38 -13.89 8.71 -1.77
N ASN A 39 -15.21 8.53 -1.65
CA ASN A 39 -15.98 8.95 -0.50
C ASN A 39 -15.61 8.19 0.79
N GLU A 40 -15.26 6.91 0.70
CA GLU A 40 -14.79 6.11 1.85
C GLU A 40 -13.41 6.60 2.33
N VAL A 41 -12.52 7.01 1.41
CA VAL A 41 -11.23 7.64 1.75
C VAL A 41 -11.47 8.96 2.47
N ASP A 42 -12.41 9.79 2.00
CA ASP A 42 -12.73 11.07 2.63
C ASP A 42 -13.32 10.86 4.03
N ILE A 43 -14.26 9.91 4.19
CA ILE A 43 -14.81 9.54 5.52
C ILE A 43 -13.66 9.11 6.43
N LEU A 44 -12.83 8.16 6.02
CA LEU A 44 -11.71 7.65 6.80
C LEU A 44 -10.79 8.78 7.29
N MET A 45 -10.35 9.63 6.37
CA MET A 45 -9.40 10.69 6.69
C MET A 45 -10.00 11.83 7.51
N ASN A 46 -11.34 11.97 7.54
CA ASN A 46 -12.04 12.92 8.39
C ASN A 46 -12.28 12.38 9.82
N VAL A 47 -12.61 11.08 9.97
CA VAL A 47 -12.94 10.52 11.30
C VAL A 47 -11.69 10.06 12.08
N VAL A 48 -10.61 9.70 11.39
CA VAL A 48 -9.36 9.28 12.05
C VAL A 48 -8.57 10.52 12.46
N VAL A 49 -8.74 10.96 13.70
CA VAL A 49 -8.10 12.16 14.26
C VAL A 49 -6.89 11.86 15.14
N GLU A 50 -6.74 10.64 15.65
CA GLU A 50 -5.57 10.22 16.42
C GLU A 50 -4.32 10.29 15.55
N PRO A 51 -3.27 11.08 15.93
CA PRO A 51 -2.19 11.44 15.00
C PRO A 51 -1.43 10.26 14.42
N ARG A 52 -1.12 9.24 15.24
CA ARG A 52 -0.37 8.03 14.80
C ARG A 52 -1.20 7.17 13.86
N ALA A 53 -2.52 7.01 14.14
CA ALA A 53 -3.44 6.28 13.28
C ALA A 53 -3.64 7.04 11.96
N ARG A 54 -3.78 8.36 12.02
CA ARG A 54 -3.97 9.23 10.86
C ARG A 54 -2.77 9.18 9.91
N VAL A 55 -1.54 9.35 10.43
CA VAL A 55 -0.34 9.30 9.61
C VAL A 55 -0.10 7.88 9.06
N PHE A 56 -0.38 6.82 9.83
CA PHE A 56 -0.32 5.45 9.34
C PHE A 56 -1.25 5.22 8.14
N CYS A 57 -2.52 5.64 8.26
CA CYS A 57 -3.48 5.54 7.16
C CYS A 57 -3.01 6.35 5.94
N ALA A 58 -2.51 7.56 6.14
CA ALA A 58 -2.03 8.42 5.07
C ALA A 58 -0.79 7.84 4.34
N LEU A 59 0.17 7.26 5.07
CA LEU A 59 1.33 6.58 4.48
C LEU A 59 0.91 5.41 3.57
N CYS A 60 -0.05 4.62 4.02
CA CYS A 60 -0.57 3.49 3.23
C CYS A 60 -1.42 3.95 2.03
N LEU A 61 -2.26 5.00 2.20
CA LEU A 61 -3.15 5.53 1.16
C LEU A 61 -2.43 6.34 0.08
N TYR A 62 -1.43 7.14 0.47
CA TYR A 62 -0.83 8.12 -0.43
C TYR A 62 0.57 7.75 -0.93
N CYS A 63 1.22 6.78 -0.28
CA CYS A 63 2.52 6.24 -0.70
C CYS A 63 2.54 4.71 -0.84
N GLY A 64 1.43 4.04 -0.58
CA GLY A 64 1.28 2.62 -0.79
C GLY A 64 2.18 1.74 0.08
N LEU A 65 2.57 2.19 1.26
CA LEU A 65 3.41 1.42 2.16
C LEU A 65 2.67 0.16 2.62
N ARG A 66 3.43 -0.95 2.78
CA ARG A 66 2.94 -2.10 3.54
C ARG A 66 2.83 -1.72 5.02
N LYS A 67 1.97 -2.39 5.76
CA LYS A 67 1.82 -2.16 7.21
C LYS A 67 3.19 -2.19 7.91
N GLU A 68 3.98 -3.20 7.64
CA GLU A 68 5.30 -3.40 8.22
C GLU A 68 6.30 -2.31 7.82
N GLU A 69 6.22 -1.82 6.58
CA GLU A 69 7.03 -0.70 6.07
C GLU A 69 6.64 0.62 6.77
N ALA A 70 5.32 0.88 6.89
CA ALA A 70 4.81 2.09 7.56
C ALA A 70 5.20 2.14 9.05
N LEU A 71 5.17 0.99 9.75
CA LEU A 71 5.59 0.88 11.15
C LEU A 71 7.11 0.98 11.33
N GLY A 72 7.89 0.58 10.32
CA GLY A 72 9.35 0.69 10.33
C GLY A 72 9.89 2.03 9.84
N LEU A 73 9.03 2.93 9.34
CA LEU A 73 9.46 4.21 8.78
C LEU A 73 9.90 5.18 9.88
N GLN A 74 11.07 5.80 9.70
CA GLN A 74 11.63 6.77 10.61
C GLN A 74 11.56 8.18 10.01
N TRP A 75 11.61 9.20 10.86
CA TRP A 75 11.68 10.59 10.43
C TRP A 75 12.90 10.88 9.55
N SER A 76 14.03 10.20 9.81
CA SER A 76 15.24 10.29 8.99
C SER A 76 15.11 9.75 7.57
N ASP A 77 14.04 9.01 7.28
CA ASP A 77 13.75 8.49 5.94
C ASP A 77 12.95 9.50 5.10
N ILE A 78 12.45 10.58 5.71
CA ILE A 78 11.68 11.64 5.06
C ILE A 78 12.62 12.70 4.50
N GLN A 79 12.46 13.02 3.23
CA GLN A 79 13.07 14.15 2.55
C GLN A 79 12.00 15.17 2.17
N SER A 80 12.38 16.33 1.65
CA SER A 80 11.45 17.40 1.31
C SER A 80 10.30 16.98 0.37
N SER A 81 10.56 16.09 -0.59
CA SER A 81 9.61 15.67 -1.62
C SER A 81 9.42 14.16 -1.74
N SER A 82 10.13 13.37 -0.94
CA SER A 82 10.12 11.91 -1.05
C SER A 82 10.39 11.24 0.29
N LEU A 83 10.03 9.97 0.40
CA LEU A 83 10.42 9.09 1.49
C LEU A 83 11.16 7.86 0.93
N THR A 84 12.11 7.36 1.72
CA THR A 84 12.90 6.18 1.37
C THR A 84 12.48 5.01 2.24
N ILE A 85 12.01 3.93 1.63
CA ILE A 85 11.67 2.70 2.33
C ILE A 85 12.90 1.81 2.38
N ARG A 86 13.44 1.59 3.59
CA ARG A 86 14.68 0.83 3.82
C ARG A 86 14.46 -0.38 4.69
N ARG A 87 13.42 -0.36 5.53
CA ARG A 87 13.16 -1.38 6.54
C ARG A 87 11.69 -1.74 6.65
N ALA A 88 11.43 -2.87 7.25
CA ALA A 88 10.10 -3.29 7.63
C ALA A 88 10.13 -3.74 9.10
N MET A 89 9.05 -3.43 9.83
CA MET A 89 8.89 -3.86 11.21
C MET A 89 8.17 -5.20 11.24
N THR A 90 8.86 -6.26 11.64
CA THR A 90 8.25 -7.53 11.97
C THR A 90 8.03 -7.66 13.48
N PHE A 91 7.29 -8.65 13.89
CA PHE A 91 7.00 -8.88 15.31
C PHE A 91 7.31 -10.33 15.66
N LEU A 92 8.34 -10.53 16.46
CA LEU A 92 8.67 -11.80 17.06
C LEU A 92 8.21 -11.79 18.54
N ASN A 93 7.40 -12.76 18.95
CA ASN A 93 6.87 -12.84 20.32
C ASN A 93 6.28 -11.51 20.85
N ASN A 94 5.50 -10.82 20.02
CA ASN A 94 4.90 -9.51 20.29
C ASN A 94 5.90 -8.34 20.47
N GLN A 95 7.20 -8.57 20.32
CA GLN A 95 8.22 -7.52 20.34
C GLN A 95 8.58 -7.11 18.90
N GLN A 96 9.08 -5.87 18.76
CA GLN A 96 9.63 -5.41 17.48
C GLN A 96 10.88 -6.22 17.12
N ASP A 97 10.90 -6.64 15.88
CA ASP A 97 12.07 -7.21 15.23
C ASP A 97 12.30 -6.42 13.92
N PRO A 98 13.07 -5.32 13.98
CA PRO A 98 13.34 -4.50 12.81
C PRO A 98 14.20 -5.30 11.83
N VAL A 99 13.67 -5.53 10.64
CA VAL A 99 14.42 -6.09 9.52
C VAL A 99 14.96 -4.93 8.71
N ASP A 100 16.20 -4.56 8.98
CA ASP A 100 16.92 -3.48 8.26
C ASP A 100 17.29 -3.88 6.83
N ASP A 101 17.30 -5.19 6.53
CA ASP A 101 17.54 -5.69 5.18
C ASP A 101 16.26 -6.32 4.62
N LEU A 102 15.53 -5.53 3.84
CA LEU A 102 14.35 -6.01 3.15
C LEU A 102 14.75 -7.13 2.19
N LYS A 103 14.13 -8.30 2.31
CA LYS A 103 14.44 -9.56 1.59
C LYS A 103 14.61 -9.43 0.07
N THR A 104 14.23 -8.30 -0.52
CA THR A 104 14.36 -8.08 -1.97
C THR A 104 14.81 -6.65 -2.28
N LYS A 105 15.66 -6.50 -3.31
CA LYS A 105 16.05 -5.18 -3.84
C LYS A 105 14.85 -4.32 -4.25
N ALA A 106 13.75 -4.92 -4.68
CA ALA A 106 12.52 -4.22 -5.06
C ALA A 106 11.80 -3.58 -3.86
N ALA A 107 12.08 -4.03 -2.64
CA ALA A 107 11.50 -3.44 -1.43
C ALA A 107 12.18 -2.13 -1.04
N HIS A 108 13.48 -1.95 -1.35
CA HIS A 108 14.17 -0.68 -1.21
C HIS A 108 13.75 0.26 -2.33
N ARG A 109 13.05 1.32 -1.98
CA ARG A 109 12.54 2.26 -2.98
C ARG A 109 12.35 3.66 -2.41
N VAL A 110 12.37 4.64 -3.31
CA VAL A 110 12.00 6.02 -3.02
C VAL A 110 10.60 6.26 -3.57
N VAL A 111 9.74 6.84 -2.75
CA VAL A 111 8.35 7.15 -3.10
C VAL A 111 8.13 8.65 -2.94
N PRO A 112 7.51 9.34 -3.93
CA PRO A 112 7.20 10.76 -3.81
C PRO A 112 6.15 10.99 -2.71
N ILE A 113 6.25 12.13 -2.02
CA ILE A 113 5.30 12.55 -0.99
C ILE A 113 4.31 13.54 -1.62
N PRO A 114 3.02 13.15 -1.79
CA PRO A 114 1.99 14.09 -2.21
C PRO A 114 1.70 15.14 -1.14
N ASP A 115 1.18 16.31 -1.55
CA ASP A 115 0.91 17.43 -0.63
C ASP A 115 -0.04 17.07 0.51
N LYS A 116 -1.05 16.22 0.24
CA LYS A 116 -1.95 15.71 1.29
C LYS A 116 -1.20 14.96 2.41
N LEU A 117 -0.21 14.13 2.06
CA LEU A 117 0.61 13.44 3.06
C LEU A 117 1.57 14.41 3.75
N ARG A 118 2.15 15.35 3.00
CA ARG A 118 3.06 16.36 3.55
C ARG A 118 2.40 17.16 4.66
N ALA A 119 1.18 17.64 4.44
CA ALA A 119 0.42 18.37 5.47
C ALA A 119 0.24 17.52 6.74
N ILE A 120 -0.13 16.24 6.60
CA ILE A 120 -0.30 15.33 7.74
C ILE A 120 1.02 15.09 8.48
N LEU A 121 2.13 14.92 7.75
CA LEU A 121 3.45 14.74 8.36
C LEU A 121 3.88 15.96 9.18
N LEU A 122 3.59 17.17 8.71
CA LEU A 122 3.89 18.42 9.43
C LEU A 122 3.08 18.54 10.73
N ASP A 123 1.84 18.05 10.74
CA ASP A 123 0.95 18.05 11.92
C ASP A 123 1.25 16.88 12.88
N THR A 124 2.05 15.90 12.46
CA THR A 124 2.32 14.70 13.27
C THR A 124 3.41 14.97 14.30
N PRO A 125 3.15 14.74 15.63
CA PRO A 125 4.14 14.95 16.66
C PRO A 125 5.36 14.02 16.55
N HIS A 126 6.55 14.55 16.71
CA HIS A 126 7.81 13.80 16.71
C HIS A 126 8.11 13.22 18.12
N LEU A 127 7.36 12.19 18.51
CA LEU A 127 7.48 11.57 19.84
C LEU A 127 8.55 10.48 19.91
N SER A 128 9.05 10.02 18.78
CA SER A 128 10.00 8.90 18.65
C SER A 128 10.81 9.06 17.37
N ARG A 129 11.83 8.21 17.19
CA ARG A 129 12.51 8.06 15.90
C ARG A 129 11.56 7.52 14.80
N TYR A 130 10.57 6.70 15.18
CA TYR A 130 9.55 6.18 14.25
C TYR A 130 8.40 7.19 14.11
N ILE A 131 7.82 7.23 12.92
CA ILE A 131 6.66 8.08 12.62
C ILE A 131 5.39 7.55 13.30
N VAL A 132 5.29 6.23 13.46
CA VAL A 132 4.15 5.56 14.12
C VAL A 132 4.64 4.81 15.37
N PRO A 133 4.92 5.51 16.48
CA PRO A 133 5.35 4.89 17.73
C PRO A 133 4.18 4.29 18.53
N ALA A 134 4.47 3.57 19.61
CA ALA A 134 3.51 3.22 20.63
C ALA A 134 2.96 4.46 21.37
N ALA A 135 1.94 4.30 22.21
CA ALA A 135 1.26 5.42 22.88
C ALA A 135 2.17 6.17 23.87
N ASP A 136 3.13 5.48 24.44
CA ASP A 136 4.14 6.00 25.37
C ASP A 136 5.39 6.57 24.65
N GLY A 137 5.37 6.63 23.31
CA GLY A 137 6.52 7.03 22.49
C GLY A 137 7.55 5.92 22.27
N GLY A 138 7.35 4.76 22.89
CA GLY A 138 8.22 3.59 22.74
C GLY A 138 7.97 2.82 21.43
N ASP A 139 8.55 1.64 21.39
CA ASP A 139 8.47 0.76 20.23
C ASP A 139 7.07 0.16 20.05
N MET A 140 6.56 0.17 18.82
CA MET A 140 5.26 -0.39 18.48
C MET A 140 5.31 -1.91 18.61
N THR A 141 4.42 -2.50 19.43
CA THR A 141 4.22 -3.96 19.50
C THR A 141 3.05 -4.39 18.61
N ARG A 142 2.93 -5.69 18.33
CA ARG A 142 1.78 -6.22 17.59
C ARG A 142 0.45 -5.88 18.30
N SER A 143 0.38 -6.06 19.61
CA SER A 143 -0.82 -5.78 20.38
C SER A 143 -1.13 -4.28 20.47
N ALA A 144 -0.09 -3.43 20.56
CA ALA A 144 -0.26 -1.98 20.54
C ALA A 144 -0.82 -1.50 19.18
N PHE A 145 -0.28 -2.02 18.06
CA PHE A 145 -0.82 -1.73 16.74
C PHE A 145 -2.27 -2.23 16.59
N THR A 146 -2.57 -3.45 17.05
CA THR A 146 -3.94 -3.98 16.98
C THR A 146 -4.93 -3.09 17.74
N ARG A 147 -4.56 -2.60 18.93
CA ARG A 147 -5.39 -1.65 19.68
C ARG A 147 -5.54 -0.33 18.95
N LEU A 148 -4.42 0.26 18.46
CA LEU A 148 -4.45 1.51 17.70
C LEU A 148 -5.41 1.39 16.50
N TRP A 149 -5.25 0.32 15.71
CA TRP A 149 -6.07 0.07 14.54
C TRP A 149 -7.56 -0.11 14.90
N ASN A 150 -7.88 -0.99 15.84
CA ASN A 150 -9.25 -1.31 16.16
C ASN A 150 -9.98 -0.13 16.80
N SER A 151 -9.34 0.60 17.72
CA SER A 151 -10.00 1.69 18.47
C SER A 151 -10.03 3.01 17.71
N HIS A 152 -9.01 3.32 16.89
CA HIS A 152 -8.87 4.63 16.27
C HIS A 152 -9.00 4.63 14.75
N VAL A 153 -9.25 3.47 14.15
CA VAL A 153 -9.48 3.35 12.70
C VAL A 153 -10.73 2.52 12.44
N ALA A 154 -10.66 1.19 12.68
CA ALA A 154 -11.71 0.27 12.26
C ALA A 154 -13.07 0.52 12.92
N ALA A 155 -13.09 0.92 14.19
CA ALA A 155 -14.33 1.24 14.92
C ALA A 155 -14.99 2.55 14.47
N LEU A 156 -14.26 3.44 13.78
CA LEU A 156 -14.74 4.77 13.42
C LEU A 156 -15.40 4.84 12.04
N VAL A 157 -15.17 3.83 11.20
CA VAL A 157 -15.70 3.81 9.82
C VAL A 157 -16.91 2.87 9.72
N PRO A 158 -17.94 3.20 8.90
CA PRO A 158 -19.14 2.38 8.76
C PRO A 158 -18.99 1.21 7.77
N PHE A 159 -17.76 0.82 7.44
CA PHE A 159 -17.44 -0.26 6.50
C PHE A 159 -16.29 -1.11 7.00
N SER A 160 -16.19 -2.34 6.50
CA SER A 160 -15.06 -3.23 6.84
C SER A 160 -13.76 -2.68 6.25
N LEU A 161 -12.74 -2.52 7.10
CA LEU A 161 -11.47 -1.95 6.72
C LEU A 161 -10.30 -2.77 7.29
N HIS A 162 -9.33 -3.07 6.43
CA HIS A 162 -8.07 -3.71 6.78
C HIS A 162 -6.88 -2.91 6.25
N PRO A 163 -5.73 -2.88 6.93
CA PRO A 163 -4.57 -2.09 6.53
C PRO A 163 -4.15 -2.29 5.07
N HIS A 164 -4.28 -3.51 4.55
CA HIS A 164 -3.91 -3.81 3.18
C HIS A 164 -4.83 -3.18 2.11
N MET A 165 -6.09 -2.88 2.47
CA MET A 165 -7.02 -2.18 1.57
C MET A 165 -6.55 -0.76 1.26
N LEU A 166 -5.91 -0.08 2.23
CA LEU A 166 -5.34 1.26 2.03
C LEU A 166 -4.27 1.25 0.92
N ARG A 167 -3.37 0.28 0.97
CA ARG A 167 -2.35 0.11 -0.07
C ARG A 167 -2.97 -0.31 -1.41
N HIS A 168 -4.01 -1.11 -1.41
CA HIS A 168 -4.74 -1.47 -2.63
C HIS A 168 -5.40 -0.24 -3.26
N THR A 169 -5.95 0.65 -2.41
CA THR A 169 -6.50 1.94 -2.84
C THR A 169 -5.42 2.81 -3.50
N TYR A 170 -4.18 2.83 -2.98
CA TYR A 170 -3.08 3.53 -3.64
C TYR A 170 -2.80 2.98 -5.05
N ALA A 171 -2.78 1.65 -5.23
CA ALA A 171 -2.59 1.05 -6.55
C ALA A 171 -3.70 1.47 -7.54
N THR A 172 -4.96 1.49 -7.07
CA THR A 172 -6.10 1.99 -7.86
C THR A 172 -5.96 3.49 -8.18
N THR A 173 -5.45 4.28 -7.23
CA THR A 173 -5.20 5.71 -7.43
C THR A 173 -4.11 5.93 -8.48
N LEU A 174 -3.03 5.14 -8.47
CA LEU A 174 -1.99 5.19 -9.50
C LEU A 174 -2.56 4.90 -10.90
N TYR A 175 -3.38 3.86 -11.02
CA TYR A 175 -4.06 3.53 -12.28
C TYR A 175 -4.92 4.69 -12.78
N ARG A 176 -5.81 5.22 -11.92
CA ARG A 176 -6.72 6.33 -12.26
C ARG A 176 -5.97 7.63 -12.59
N ALA A 177 -4.78 7.83 -12.01
CA ALA A 177 -3.88 8.94 -12.33
C ALA A 177 -3.09 8.73 -13.63
N GLY A 178 -3.29 7.63 -14.36
CA GLY A 178 -2.60 7.33 -15.60
C GLY A 178 -1.13 6.95 -15.44
N VAL A 179 -0.72 6.53 -14.24
CA VAL A 179 0.65 6.06 -14.00
C VAL A 179 0.85 4.72 -14.69
N ASP A 180 1.90 4.59 -15.48
CA ASP A 180 2.19 3.35 -16.19
C ASP A 180 2.49 2.17 -15.26
N LEU A 181 2.23 0.97 -15.74
CA LEU A 181 2.33 -0.27 -14.97
C LEU A 181 3.72 -0.51 -14.35
N ARG A 182 4.80 -0.15 -15.07
CA ARG A 182 6.18 -0.37 -14.57
C ARG A 182 6.54 0.62 -13.47
N THR A 183 6.13 1.87 -13.61
CA THR A 183 6.27 2.90 -12.58
C THR A 183 5.47 2.54 -11.34
N ALA A 184 4.21 2.11 -11.51
CA ALA A 184 3.38 1.63 -10.40
C ALA A 184 4.01 0.42 -9.70
N GLN A 185 4.53 -0.57 -10.44
CA GLN A 185 5.25 -1.70 -9.86
C GLN A 185 6.42 -1.25 -8.97
N LYS A 186 7.24 -0.31 -9.44
CA LYS A 186 8.39 0.24 -8.69
C LYS A 186 7.92 0.97 -7.43
N LEU A 187 6.94 1.86 -7.53
CA LEU A 187 6.39 2.61 -6.40
C LEU A 187 5.75 1.68 -5.36
N MET A 188 5.07 0.64 -5.81
CA MET A 188 4.49 -0.39 -4.94
C MET A 188 5.55 -1.33 -4.34
N GLY A 189 6.73 -1.46 -4.94
CA GLY A 189 7.74 -2.42 -4.51
C GLY A 189 7.26 -3.87 -4.66
N HIS A 190 6.60 -4.18 -5.77
CA HIS A 190 6.21 -5.54 -6.12
C HIS A 190 7.38 -6.23 -6.84
N SER A 191 7.78 -7.39 -6.33
CA SER A 191 8.85 -8.21 -6.93
C SER A 191 8.45 -8.76 -8.30
N SER A 192 7.15 -8.97 -8.55
CA SER A 192 6.61 -9.39 -9.83
C SER A 192 5.67 -8.32 -10.40
N ILE A 193 5.79 -8.06 -11.69
CA ILE A 193 4.90 -7.17 -12.43
C ILE A 193 3.46 -7.71 -12.45
N GLN A 194 3.29 -9.05 -12.40
CA GLN A 194 1.99 -9.70 -12.45
C GLN A 194 1.07 -9.22 -11.34
N VAL A 195 1.60 -9.00 -10.12
CA VAL A 195 0.79 -8.50 -8.98
C VAL A 195 0.19 -7.13 -9.26
N THR A 196 0.93 -6.25 -9.95
CA THR A 196 0.42 -4.93 -10.34
C THR A 196 -0.48 -5.04 -11.56
N ALA A 197 -0.13 -5.90 -12.51
CA ALA A 197 -0.91 -6.14 -13.72
C ALA A 197 -2.31 -6.69 -13.39
N ASP A 198 -2.43 -7.59 -12.45
CA ASP A 198 -3.73 -8.16 -12.03
C ASP A 198 -4.69 -7.07 -11.52
N ILE A 199 -4.16 -6.07 -10.79
CA ILE A 199 -4.94 -4.92 -10.31
C ILE A 199 -5.37 -4.06 -11.50
N TYR A 200 -4.44 -3.72 -12.39
CA TYR A 200 -4.67 -2.85 -13.55
C TYR A 200 -5.65 -3.49 -14.54
N THR A 201 -5.47 -4.75 -14.88
CA THR A 201 -6.38 -5.48 -15.78
C THR A 201 -7.81 -5.54 -15.24
N HIS A 202 -7.96 -5.71 -13.92
CA HIS A 202 -9.30 -5.70 -13.31
C HIS A 202 -9.97 -4.33 -13.44
N LEU A 203 -9.21 -3.25 -13.24
CA LEU A 203 -9.72 -1.88 -13.38
C LEU A 203 -10.00 -1.52 -14.84
N GLU A 204 -9.15 -1.97 -15.78
CA GLU A 204 -9.37 -1.81 -17.22
C GLU A 204 -10.67 -2.48 -17.68
N GLN A 205 -11.01 -3.66 -17.14
CA GLN A 205 -12.27 -4.34 -17.45
C GLN A 205 -13.49 -3.54 -16.94
N GLU A 206 -13.37 -2.85 -15.79
CA GLU A 206 -14.42 -1.96 -15.29
C GLU A 206 -14.55 -0.69 -16.15
N ASP A 207 -13.43 -0.15 -16.65
CA ASP A 207 -13.38 1.08 -17.47
C ASP A 207 -13.60 0.84 -18.97
N SER A 208 -13.65 -0.42 -19.42
CA SER A 208 -13.73 -0.76 -20.86
C SER A 208 -14.94 -0.20 -21.58
N LEU A 209 -16.02 0.10 -20.87
CA LEU A 209 -17.22 0.76 -21.41
C LEU A 209 -16.94 2.19 -21.91
N HIS A 210 -15.89 2.83 -21.44
CA HIS A 210 -15.52 4.22 -21.81
C HIS A 210 -14.38 4.28 -22.85
N VAL A 211 -13.86 3.16 -23.32
CA VAL A 211 -12.76 3.11 -24.29
C VAL A 211 -13.19 3.70 -25.64
N ALA A 212 -14.42 3.41 -26.05
CA ALA A 212 -14.98 3.97 -27.30
C ALA A 212 -15.09 5.49 -27.25
N ASP A 213 -15.49 6.05 -26.12
CA ASP A 213 -15.59 7.51 -25.93
C ASP A 213 -14.22 8.18 -25.98
N LYS A 214 -13.22 7.62 -25.28
CA LYS A 214 -11.82 8.07 -25.33
C LYS A 214 -11.22 7.99 -26.75
N LEU A 215 -11.52 6.90 -27.47
CA LEU A 215 -11.07 6.73 -28.85
C LEU A 215 -11.71 7.76 -29.78
N ASN A 216 -13.01 8.01 -29.64
CA ASN A 216 -13.72 9.03 -30.41
C ASN A 216 -13.20 10.43 -30.10
N GLU A 217 -12.88 10.74 -28.86
CA GLU A 217 -12.27 12.01 -28.44
C GLU A 217 -10.90 12.21 -29.09
N TYR A 218 -10.04 11.19 -29.06
CA TYR A 218 -8.74 11.20 -29.73
C TYR A 218 -8.85 11.35 -31.24
N LEU A 219 -9.70 10.56 -31.88
CA LEU A 219 -9.90 10.59 -33.34
C LEU A 219 -10.58 11.91 -33.83
N SER A 220 -11.35 12.58 -32.98
CA SER A 220 -11.96 13.86 -33.29
C SER A 220 -11.02 15.06 -33.10
N GLY A 221 -9.78 14.85 -32.71
CA GLY A 221 -8.75 15.92 -32.56
C GLY A 221 -8.97 16.86 -31.38
N LYS A 222 -9.88 16.56 -30.44
CA LYS A 222 -10.19 17.44 -29.30
C LYS A 222 -9.17 17.35 -28.16
N SER A 223 -8.24 16.38 -28.19
CA SER A 223 -7.27 16.11 -27.12
C SER A 223 -6.05 17.02 -27.09
N GLU A 224 -5.76 17.81 -28.16
CA GLU A 224 -4.51 18.59 -28.21
C GLU A 224 -4.52 19.96 -27.52
N ASN A 225 -5.69 20.46 -27.09
CA ASN A 225 -5.79 21.80 -26.52
C ASN A 225 -5.60 21.94 -25.02
N SER A 226 -5.62 20.83 -24.25
CA SER A 226 -5.38 20.88 -22.79
C SER A 226 -3.89 20.88 -22.41
N ALA A 227 -3.03 20.28 -23.24
CA ALA A 227 -1.59 20.22 -22.98
C ALA A 227 -0.85 21.53 -23.34
N LYS A 228 -1.37 22.33 -24.29
CA LYS A 228 -0.74 23.61 -24.72
C LYS A 228 -1.05 24.79 -23.81
N SER A 229 -2.12 24.75 -23.01
CA SER A 229 -2.44 25.83 -22.08
C SER A 229 -1.53 25.81 -20.82
N SER A 230 -1.03 24.66 -20.41
CA SER A 230 -0.13 24.53 -19.26
C SER A 230 1.31 24.97 -19.53
N GLN A 231 1.76 24.96 -20.79
CA GLN A 231 3.11 25.44 -21.15
C GLN A 231 3.22 26.93 -21.38
N LYS A 232 2.08 27.62 -21.56
CA LYS A 232 2.08 29.09 -21.86
C LYS A 232 2.12 29.95 -20.59
N VAL A 233 1.83 29.39 -19.42
CA VAL A 233 1.84 30.12 -18.14
C VAL A 233 3.23 30.18 -17.50
N VAL A 234 4.19 29.34 -17.92
CA VAL A 234 5.55 29.31 -17.36
C VAL A 234 6.51 30.31 -18.05
N LYS A 235 6.13 30.92 -19.15
CA LYS A 235 7.01 31.84 -19.92
C LYS A 235 6.78 33.34 -19.67
N LEU A 236 5.97 33.72 -18.68
CA LEU A 236 5.66 35.14 -18.40
C LEU A 236 6.01 35.59 -16.98
N ALA A 237 6.99 34.94 -16.35
CA ALA A 237 7.54 35.34 -15.05
C ALA A 237 9.08 35.17 -15.08
N ILE A 238 9.76 36.04 -15.82
CA ILE A 238 11.16 36.44 -15.63
C ILE A 238 11.20 37.95 -15.66
#